data_2924a4ed1171428710fd57506c2a1dfd
#
_entry.id   2924a4ed1171428710fd57506c2a1dfd
#
_cell.length_a   1.000
_cell.length_b   1.000
_cell.length_c   1.000
_cell.angle_alpha   90.00
_cell.angle_beta   90.00
_cell.angle_gamma   90.00
#
_symmetry.space_group_name_H-M   'P 1'
#
loop_
_entity.id
_entity.type
_entity.pdbx_description
1 polymer ?
#
loop_
_entity_poly.entity_id
_entity_poly.type
_entity_poly.pdbx_seq_one_letter_code
_entity_poly.pdbx_strand_id
1 'polypeptide(L)'
;MSTDEFEARLEAFRGDLPAVRPNARTVAAALDTPDCRRRRILEAASVDKSELARHLGHPIPAAQSPFALRRGNLFESAVKENGDAHLIAELRKQIDLPIPATRHKDLSSSRARTKGLKEMKLRAKETQAALSLLLSEDPYAPNVLDHAVTSLEVGGSTVYLEQDALAHYTGNKLYVVEIKSFPVINNQVDPVKLRPATRQAAVYILSLQQTLARMGHSPEKVATDAVLICPRNYDLTPTSATLDTRQELRGLRRQLDRAASVSELEALLPQGLTLSAADTEHCAEAVEQLPNAYRPACLDSGCELAYYCRSRARDAGETVALGTPVRQAFGPVDMIDDVLAMADSGIAPSRYEQDLAADLIHMQKLYRAAGGGAA
;
A
#
# COMPACT_ATOMS: atom_id res chain seq x y z
N MET A 1 -12.84 24.81 7.56
CA MET A 1 -11.48 24.86 8.11
C MET A 1 -10.49 25.01 6.97
N SER A 2 -9.40 25.75 7.12
CA SER A 2 -8.35 25.82 6.10
C SER A 2 -7.53 24.52 6.09
N THR A 3 -6.83 24.26 4.98
CA THR A 3 -5.94 23.07 4.88
C THR A 3 -4.87 23.08 5.98
N ASP A 4 -4.32 24.25 6.29
CA ASP A 4 -3.30 24.43 7.33
C ASP A 4 -3.83 24.11 8.74
N GLU A 5 -5.09 24.49 9.03
CA GLU A 5 -5.75 24.15 10.30
C GLU A 5 -6.00 22.66 10.44
N PHE A 6 -6.38 22.00 9.36
CA PHE A 6 -6.57 20.54 9.37
C PHE A 6 -5.22 19.80 9.54
N GLU A 7 -4.18 20.23 8.84
CA GLU A 7 -2.83 19.68 9.03
C GLU A 7 -2.35 19.84 10.48
N ALA A 8 -2.55 21.03 11.09
CA ALA A 8 -2.20 21.25 12.49
C ALA A 8 -2.98 20.34 13.46
N ARG A 9 -4.27 20.08 13.19
CA ARG A 9 -5.06 19.11 13.99
C ARG A 9 -4.55 17.68 13.84
N LEU A 10 -4.16 17.26 12.65
CA LEU A 10 -3.58 15.94 12.39
C LEU A 10 -2.23 15.78 13.12
N GLU A 11 -1.40 16.81 13.14
CA GLU A 11 -0.15 16.81 13.91
C GLU A 11 -0.40 16.73 15.42
N ALA A 12 -1.36 17.51 15.93
CA ALA A 12 -1.76 17.46 17.34
C ALA A 12 -2.32 16.07 17.72
N PHE A 13 -3.13 15.47 16.84
CA PHE A 13 -3.64 14.11 17.04
C PHE A 13 -2.52 13.07 17.05
N ARG A 14 -1.53 13.15 16.16
CA ARG A 14 -0.37 12.25 16.16
C ARG A 14 0.43 12.32 17.45
N GLY A 15 0.49 13.48 18.09
CA GLY A 15 1.21 13.70 19.34
C GLY A 15 2.71 13.45 19.20
N ASP A 16 3.27 12.64 20.10
CA ASP A 16 4.70 12.32 20.17
C ASP A 16 5.09 11.06 19.37
N LEU A 17 4.13 10.41 18.68
CA LEU A 17 4.45 9.30 17.80
C LEU A 17 5.27 9.76 16.58
N PRO A 18 6.23 8.94 16.12
CA PRO A 18 7.06 9.30 14.97
C PRO A 18 6.23 9.46 13.69
N ALA A 19 6.57 10.50 12.91
CA ALA A 19 5.98 10.71 11.61
C ALA A 19 6.61 9.82 10.55
N VAL A 20 5.79 9.12 9.76
CA VAL A 20 6.21 8.27 8.65
C VAL A 20 5.66 8.79 7.34
N ARG A 21 6.49 8.78 6.31
CA ARG A 21 6.07 9.16 4.95
C ARG A 21 5.29 8.02 4.30
N PRO A 22 4.15 8.33 3.64
CA PRO A 22 3.48 7.36 2.80
C PRO A 22 4.39 6.96 1.63
N ASN A 23 4.33 5.69 1.26
CA ASN A 23 4.96 5.13 0.08
C ASN A 23 3.92 4.37 -0.76
N ALA A 24 4.29 3.95 -1.97
CA ALA A 24 3.32 3.30 -2.85
C ALA A 24 2.72 2.03 -2.26
N ARG A 25 3.47 1.28 -1.44
CA ARG A 25 2.98 0.08 -0.75
C ARG A 25 1.91 0.44 0.29
N THR A 26 2.15 1.45 1.13
CA THR A 26 1.17 1.90 2.14
C THR A 26 -0.07 2.49 1.48
N VAL A 27 0.09 3.25 0.40
CA VAL A 27 -1.03 3.77 -0.41
C VAL A 27 -1.84 2.62 -1.03
N ALA A 28 -1.18 1.64 -1.66
CA ALA A 28 -1.86 0.48 -2.21
C ALA A 28 -2.67 -0.26 -1.15
N ALA A 29 -2.06 -0.49 0.02
CA ALA A 29 -2.70 -1.15 1.13
C ALA A 29 -3.87 -0.34 1.73
N ALA A 30 -3.78 1.00 1.75
CA ALA A 30 -4.88 1.88 2.16
C ALA A 30 -6.08 1.81 1.20
N LEU A 31 -5.79 1.74 -0.09
CA LEU A 31 -6.82 1.62 -1.13
C LEU A 31 -7.49 0.23 -1.14
N ASP A 32 -6.88 -0.81 -0.55
CA ASP A 32 -7.53 -2.12 -0.35
C ASP A 32 -8.64 -2.09 0.71
N THR A 33 -8.58 -1.12 1.61
CA THR A 33 -9.57 -0.94 2.67
C THR A 33 -10.10 0.52 2.68
N PRO A 34 -10.72 1.00 1.59
CA PRO A 34 -11.10 2.40 1.43
C PRO A 34 -12.13 2.85 2.47
N ASP A 35 -12.93 1.91 3.00
CA ASP A 35 -13.97 2.17 4.00
C ASP A 35 -13.39 2.26 5.44
N CYS A 36 -12.13 1.90 5.67
CA CYS A 36 -11.50 1.98 6.98
C CYS A 36 -11.07 3.41 7.31
N ARG A 37 -11.92 4.14 8.03
CA ARG A 37 -11.66 5.54 8.40
C ARG A 37 -10.50 5.66 9.39
N ARG A 38 -10.36 4.73 10.34
CA ARG A 38 -9.22 4.63 11.26
C ARG A 38 -7.89 4.68 10.49
N ARG A 39 -7.72 3.79 9.53
CA ARG A 39 -6.51 3.75 8.71
C ARG A 39 -6.26 5.07 7.99
N ARG A 40 -7.30 5.64 7.38
CA ARG A 40 -7.19 6.89 6.60
C ARG A 40 -6.79 8.07 7.48
N ILE A 41 -7.34 8.20 8.68
CA ILE A 41 -6.98 9.26 9.63
C ILE A 41 -5.52 9.11 10.09
N LEU A 42 -5.11 7.89 10.47
CA LEU A 42 -3.72 7.62 10.89
C LEU A 42 -2.71 7.89 9.77
N GLU A 43 -3.06 7.58 8.52
CA GLU A 43 -2.22 7.90 7.36
C GLU A 43 -2.17 9.40 7.07
N ALA A 44 -3.31 10.09 7.13
CA ALA A 44 -3.35 11.54 6.98
C ALA A 44 -2.52 12.24 8.07
N ALA A 45 -2.57 11.74 9.31
CA ALA A 45 -1.73 12.21 10.42
C ALA A 45 -0.26 11.75 10.33
N SER A 46 0.13 11.02 9.28
CA SER A 46 1.48 10.47 9.09
C SER A 46 1.96 9.61 10.26
N VAL A 47 1.05 8.89 10.95
CA VAL A 47 1.38 8.03 12.09
C VAL A 47 2.17 6.80 11.63
N ASP A 48 3.26 6.47 12.30
CA ASP A 48 3.90 5.16 12.18
C ASP A 48 3.02 4.07 12.78
N LYS A 49 2.22 3.44 11.92
CA LYS A 49 1.27 2.40 12.34
C LYS A 49 1.95 1.14 12.84
N SER A 50 3.21 0.86 12.44
CA SER A 50 3.98 -0.27 12.96
C SER A 50 4.41 -0.02 14.40
N GLU A 51 4.87 1.20 14.67
CA GLU A 51 5.20 1.67 16.01
C GLU A 51 3.96 1.70 16.91
N LEU A 52 2.86 2.25 16.39
CA LEU A 52 1.58 2.27 17.08
C LEU A 52 1.09 0.84 17.43
N ALA A 53 1.15 -0.10 16.49
CA ALA A 53 0.76 -1.49 16.71
C ALA A 53 1.62 -2.15 17.81
N ARG A 54 2.92 -1.87 17.81
CA ARG A 54 3.84 -2.36 18.85
C ARG A 54 3.51 -1.76 20.22
N HIS A 55 3.23 -0.47 20.26
CA HIS A 55 2.84 0.23 21.48
C HIS A 55 1.52 -0.32 22.06
N LEU A 56 0.57 -0.66 21.21
CA LEU A 56 -0.70 -1.28 21.58
C LEU A 56 -0.60 -2.79 21.90
N GLY A 57 0.61 -3.36 21.96
CA GLY A 57 0.84 -4.75 22.29
C GLY A 57 0.54 -5.78 21.18
N HIS A 58 0.31 -5.30 19.95
CA HIS A 58 -0.01 -6.14 18.79
C HIS A 58 0.97 -5.95 17.63
N PRO A 59 2.29 -6.15 17.84
CA PRO A 59 3.27 -5.97 16.80
C PRO A 59 3.00 -6.91 15.62
N ILE A 60 3.14 -6.40 14.40
CA ILE A 60 3.16 -7.28 13.24
C ILE A 60 4.44 -8.11 13.25
N PRO A 61 4.40 -9.38 12.83
CA PRO A 61 5.62 -10.11 12.53
C PRO A 61 6.44 -9.30 11.54
N ALA A 62 7.73 -9.11 11.81
CA ALA A 62 8.59 -8.23 11.03
C ALA A 62 8.40 -8.47 9.51
N ALA A 63 7.75 -7.52 8.83
CA ALA A 63 7.38 -7.63 7.42
C ALA A 63 8.62 -7.76 6.52
N GLN A 64 9.76 -7.23 6.99
CA GLN A 64 11.06 -7.37 6.34
C GLN A 64 12.15 -7.56 7.39
N SER A 65 12.87 -8.66 7.30
CA SER A 65 14.05 -8.85 8.15
C SER A 65 15.14 -7.82 7.77
N PRO A 66 16.01 -7.42 8.72
CA PRO A 66 17.17 -6.57 8.40
C PRO A 66 18.04 -7.13 7.27
N PHE A 67 18.08 -8.46 7.14
CA PHE A 67 18.75 -9.16 6.05
C PHE A 67 18.08 -8.90 4.68
N ALA A 68 16.76 -8.94 4.63
CA ALA A 68 16.00 -8.66 3.40
C ALA A 68 16.17 -7.20 2.94
N LEU A 69 16.16 -6.25 3.88
CA LEU A 69 16.44 -4.84 3.60
C LEU A 69 17.85 -4.63 3.05
N ARG A 70 18.85 -5.22 3.71
CA ARG A 70 20.25 -5.13 3.26
C ARG A 70 20.44 -5.73 1.87
N ARG A 71 19.81 -6.88 1.61
CA ARG A 71 19.82 -7.52 0.27
C ARG A 71 19.16 -6.62 -0.77
N GLY A 72 18.05 -5.96 -0.42
CA GLY A 72 17.38 -4.97 -1.27
C GLY A 72 18.31 -3.87 -1.71
N ASN A 73 18.94 -3.21 -0.74
CA ASN A 73 19.87 -2.10 -0.99
C ASN A 73 21.09 -2.54 -1.81
N LEU A 74 21.64 -3.72 -1.51
CA LEU A 74 22.78 -4.27 -2.26
C LEU A 74 22.43 -4.54 -3.72
N PHE A 75 21.25 -5.12 -3.97
CA PHE A 75 20.81 -5.40 -5.33
C PHE A 75 20.51 -4.11 -6.10
N GLU A 76 19.79 -3.16 -5.51
CA GLU A 76 19.53 -1.86 -6.14
C GLU A 76 20.84 -1.13 -6.47
N SER A 77 21.81 -1.11 -5.54
CA SER A 77 23.13 -0.55 -5.80
C SER A 77 23.83 -1.24 -6.97
N ALA A 78 23.79 -2.57 -7.03
CA ALA A 78 24.39 -3.33 -8.13
C ALA A 78 23.72 -3.06 -9.49
N VAL A 79 22.40 -2.88 -9.52
CA VAL A 79 21.65 -2.50 -10.74
C VAL A 79 22.06 -1.12 -11.23
N LYS A 80 22.30 -0.19 -10.29
CA LYS A 80 22.61 1.22 -10.56
C LYS A 80 24.12 1.52 -10.61
N GLU A 81 24.99 0.53 -10.49
CA GLU A 81 26.43 0.72 -10.61
C GLU A 81 26.86 1.21 -12.01
N ASN A 82 28.03 1.87 -12.06
CA ASN A 82 28.65 2.34 -13.30
C ASN A 82 27.74 3.21 -14.19
N GLY A 83 27.00 4.16 -13.56
CA GLY A 83 26.07 5.04 -14.29
C GLY A 83 24.89 4.30 -14.86
N ASP A 84 24.30 3.42 -14.08
CA ASP A 84 23.13 2.60 -14.40
C ASP A 84 23.32 1.63 -15.58
N ALA A 85 24.55 1.20 -15.82
CA ALA A 85 24.86 0.35 -16.98
C ALA A 85 24.02 -0.92 -17.02
N HIS A 86 23.79 -1.58 -15.86
CA HIS A 86 22.93 -2.77 -15.76
C HIS A 86 21.46 -2.43 -15.94
N LEU A 87 20.97 -1.36 -15.34
CA LEU A 87 19.62 -0.86 -15.51
C LEU A 87 19.33 -0.60 -17.00
N ILE A 88 20.20 0.16 -17.66
CA ILE A 88 20.07 0.49 -19.08
C ILE A 88 20.10 -0.77 -19.96
N ALA A 89 20.98 -1.73 -19.67
CA ALA A 89 21.06 -2.97 -20.42
C ALA A 89 19.76 -3.80 -20.32
N GLU A 90 19.15 -3.85 -19.14
CA GLU A 90 17.87 -4.53 -18.94
C GLU A 90 16.68 -3.79 -19.57
N LEU A 91 16.67 -2.46 -19.48
CA LEU A 91 15.65 -1.62 -20.15
C LEU A 91 15.69 -1.79 -21.68
N ARG A 92 16.86 -1.87 -22.29
CA ARG A 92 17.01 -2.12 -23.73
C ARG A 92 16.39 -3.44 -24.19
N LYS A 93 16.35 -4.45 -23.33
CA LYS A 93 15.71 -5.73 -23.63
C LYS A 93 14.18 -5.64 -23.62
N GLN A 94 13.61 -4.75 -22.79
CA GLN A 94 12.17 -4.68 -22.55
C GLN A 94 11.47 -3.58 -23.34
N ILE A 95 12.09 -2.43 -23.51
CA ILE A 95 11.44 -1.23 -24.05
C ILE A 95 12.21 -0.59 -25.21
N ASP A 96 13.22 -1.27 -25.74
CA ASP A 96 13.98 -0.80 -26.90
C ASP A 96 14.41 0.67 -26.80
N LEU A 97 15.07 1.02 -25.68
CA LEU A 97 15.57 2.39 -25.45
C LEU A 97 16.45 2.87 -26.61
N PRO A 98 16.28 4.13 -27.08
CA PRO A 98 17.08 4.66 -28.17
C PRO A 98 18.57 4.54 -27.88
N ILE A 99 19.30 3.96 -28.83
CA ILE A 99 20.75 3.90 -28.82
C ILE A 99 21.24 4.88 -29.91
N PRO A 100 22.27 5.70 -29.67
CA PRO A 100 23.40 5.49 -28.78
C PRO A 100 23.38 6.30 -27.48
N ALA A 101 22.44 7.16 -27.24
CA ALA A 101 22.54 8.16 -26.18
C ALA A 101 21.51 7.97 -25.08
N THR A 102 21.68 6.94 -24.24
CA THR A 102 20.98 6.92 -22.96
C THR A 102 21.52 8.07 -22.10
N ARG A 103 20.62 8.97 -21.70
CA ARG A 103 20.92 10.08 -20.80
C ARG A 103 20.18 9.84 -19.52
N HIS A 104 20.97 9.66 -18.48
CA HIS A 104 20.50 9.41 -17.15
C HIS A 104 20.56 10.67 -16.29
N LYS A 105 19.56 10.85 -15.42
CA LYS A 105 19.54 11.89 -14.39
C LYS A 105 19.04 11.32 -13.06
N ASP A 106 19.93 11.34 -12.06
CA ASP A 106 19.56 11.02 -10.69
C ASP A 106 18.97 12.26 -9.99
N LEU A 107 17.73 12.13 -9.51
CA LEU A 107 16.99 13.17 -8.78
C LEU A 107 17.11 13.03 -7.25
N SER A 108 17.97 12.14 -6.75
CA SER A 108 18.23 12.00 -5.31
C SER A 108 19.15 13.09 -4.76
N SER A 109 19.90 13.80 -5.60
CA SER A 109 20.93 14.78 -5.21
C SER A 109 20.39 15.95 -4.39
N SER A 110 19.11 16.27 -4.50
CA SER A 110 18.43 17.31 -3.70
C SER A 110 18.13 16.90 -2.25
N ARG A 111 18.28 15.62 -1.89
CA ARG A 111 18.06 15.11 -0.50
C ARG A 111 18.92 15.83 0.55
N ALA A 112 20.08 16.35 0.17
CA ALA A 112 21.01 17.01 1.09
C ALA A 112 20.54 18.40 1.55
N ARG A 113 19.57 19.04 0.89
CA ARG A 113 19.20 20.45 1.13
C ARG A 113 18.03 20.62 2.08
N THR A 114 17.08 19.69 2.10
CA THR A 114 15.88 19.75 2.93
C THR A 114 15.46 18.34 3.34
N LYS A 115 14.63 18.22 4.40
CA LYS A 115 14.08 16.94 4.86
C LYS A 115 12.55 16.98 4.88
N GLY A 116 11.93 15.84 4.89
CA GLY A 116 10.49 15.73 5.07
C GLY A 116 9.68 16.08 3.82
N LEU A 117 8.48 16.57 4.03
CA LEU A 117 7.55 16.92 2.96
C LEU A 117 8.11 18.02 2.03
N LYS A 118 8.90 18.97 2.57
CA LYS A 118 9.55 20.02 1.78
C LYS A 118 10.54 19.45 0.75
N GLU A 119 11.28 18.43 1.13
CA GLU A 119 12.18 17.71 0.21
C GLU A 119 11.39 17.04 -0.92
N MET A 120 10.32 16.32 -0.58
CA MET A 120 9.50 15.63 -1.58
C MET A 120 8.82 16.61 -2.55
N LYS A 121 8.31 17.72 -2.05
CA LYS A 121 7.74 18.80 -2.90
C LYS A 121 8.78 19.40 -3.84
N LEU A 122 10.02 19.61 -3.38
CA LEU A 122 11.12 20.12 -4.22
C LEU A 122 11.48 19.10 -5.31
N ARG A 123 11.70 17.85 -4.93
CA ARG A 123 12.03 16.78 -5.88
C ARG A 123 10.92 16.51 -6.89
N ALA A 124 9.65 16.65 -6.48
CA ALA A 124 8.52 16.58 -7.41
C ALA A 124 8.57 17.70 -8.47
N LYS A 125 8.96 18.94 -8.09
CA LYS A 125 9.18 20.03 -9.04
C LYS A 125 10.36 19.74 -9.99
N GLU A 126 11.46 19.21 -9.48
CA GLU A 126 12.60 18.80 -10.29
C GLU A 126 12.24 17.66 -11.27
N THR A 127 11.41 16.71 -10.82
CA THR A 127 10.85 15.66 -11.68
C THR A 127 9.98 16.25 -12.77
N GLN A 128 9.08 17.18 -12.45
CA GLN A 128 8.23 17.85 -13.45
C GLN A 128 9.07 18.63 -14.48
N ALA A 129 10.11 19.33 -14.04
CA ALA A 129 11.01 20.03 -14.97
C ALA A 129 11.76 19.05 -15.90
N ALA A 130 12.22 17.92 -15.39
CA ALA A 130 12.86 16.88 -16.19
C ALA A 130 11.86 16.23 -17.18
N LEU A 131 10.63 15.96 -16.75
CA LEU A 131 9.55 15.45 -17.61
C LEU A 131 9.16 16.45 -18.70
N SER A 132 9.13 17.77 -18.40
CA SER A 132 8.83 18.80 -19.39
C SER A 132 9.88 18.82 -20.50
N LEU A 133 11.17 18.74 -20.16
CA LEU A 133 12.24 18.65 -21.15
C LEU A 133 12.12 17.39 -22.01
N LEU A 134 11.86 16.27 -21.37
CA LEU A 134 11.73 14.96 -22.00
C LEU A 134 10.55 14.93 -23.00
N LEU A 135 9.40 15.53 -22.60
CA LEU A 135 8.18 15.55 -23.40
C LEU A 135 8.21 16.65 -24.49
N SER A 136 9.13 17.60 -24.42
CA SER A 136 9.37 18.59 -25.48
C SER A 136 10.25 18.08 -26.63
N GLU A 137 10.64 16.78 -26.58
CA GLU A 137 11.54 16.15 -27.54
C GLU A 137 12.91 16.83 -27.65
N ASP A 138 13.34 17.50 -26.57
CA ASP A 138 14.68 18.09 -26.49
C ASP A 138 15.73 16.98 -26.66
N PRO A 139 16.62 17.10 -27.66
CA PRO A 139 17.63 16.08 -27.91
C PRO A 139 18.62 15.89 -26.76
N TYR A 140 18.65 16.80 -25.79
CA TYR A 140 19.48 16.74 -24.58
C TYR A 140 18.72 16.27 -23.33
N ALA A 141 17.40 16.03 -23.45
CA ALA A 141 16.60 15.56 -22.33
C ALA A 141 17.06 14.20 -21.81
N PRO A 142 17.04 13.97 -20.49
CA PRO A 142 17.29 12.65 -19.94
C PRO A 142 16.16 11.69 -20.31
N ASN A 143 16.48 10.48 -20.74
CA ASN A 143 15.51 9.44 -21.05
C ASN A 143 15.42 8.36 -19.96
N VAL A 144 16.25 8.44 -18.92
CA VAL A 144 16.14 7.67 -17.67
C VAL A 144 16.23 8.65 -16.50
N LEU A 145 15.21 8.63 -15.64
CA LEU A 145 15.14 9.44 -14.42
C LEU A 145 15.15 8.51 -13.21
N ASP A 146 16.16 8.63 -12.40
CA ASP A 146 16.33 7.86 -11.16
C ASP A 146 15.76 8.63 -9.97
N HIS A 147 15.14 7.94 -9.02
CA HIS A 147 14.54 8.51 -7.82
C HIS A 147 13.53 9.66 -8.12
N ALA A 148 12.80 9.55 -9.21
CA ALA A 148 11.79 10.51 -9.59
C ALA A 148 10.66 10.56 -8.54
N VAL A 149 10.18 11.75 -8.22
CA VAL A 149 9.07 11.94 -7.29
C VAL A 149 7.85 12.43 -8.05
N THR A 150 6.79 11.63 -8.02
CA THR A 150 5.48 11.98 -8.57
C THR A 150 4.46 12.16 -7.46
N SER A 151 3.28 12.68 -7.77
CA SER A 151 2.25 12.91 -6.77
C SER A 151 0.91 12.31 -7.17
N LEU A 152 0.23 11.74 -6.18
CA LEU A 152 -1.07 11.10 -6.29
C LEU A 152 -2.07 11.77 -5.36
N GLU A 153 -3.23 12.15 -5.87
CA GLU A 153 -4.34 12.64 -5.06
C GLU A 153 -5.13 11.45 -4.51
N VAL A 154 -5.31 11.44 -3.19
CA VAL A 154 -6.08 10.40 -2.49
C VAL A 154 -7.04 11.07 -1.53
N GLY A 155 -8.34 11.07 -1.87
CA GLY A 155 -9.36 11.68 -1.03
C GLY A 155 -9.17 13.19 -0.79
N GLY A 156 -8.58 13.91 -1.76
CA GLY A 156 -8.29 15.34 -1.66
C GLY A 156 -6.96 15.69 -0.96
N SER A 157 -6.18 14.69 -0.55
CA SER A 157 -4.82 14.88 -0.02
C SER A 157 -3.77 14.49 -1.05
N THR A 158 -2.71 15.29 -1.19
CA THR A 158 -1.60 15.00 -2.11
C THR A 158 -0.54 14.12 -1.43
N VAL A 159 -0.30 12.95 -1.97
CA VAL A 159 0.76 12.02 -1.56
C VAL A 159 1.91 12.08 -2.56
N TYR A 160 3.14 12.28 -2.07
CA TYR A 160 4.36 12.28 -2.89
C TYR A 160 5.04 10.92 -2.83
N LEU A 161 5.32 10.34 -4.00
CA LEU A 161 5.83 8.98 -4.14
C LEU A 161 7.15 8.99 -4.92
N GLU A 162 8.20 8.45 -4.32
CA GLU A 162 9.49 8.23 -4.95
C GLU A 162 9.46 6.89 -5.69
N GLN A 163 9.88 6.90 -6.95
CA GLN A 163 9.96 5.73 -7.81
C GLN A 163 11.42 5.31 -7.97
N ASP A 164 11.67 4.02 -8.15
CA ASP A 164 13.03 3.50 -8.34
C ASP A 164 13.66 4.09 -9.60
N ALA A 165 12.95 4.03 -10.74
CA ALA A 165 13.31 4.76 -11.94
C ALA A 165 12.11 4.98 -12.88
N LEU A 166 12.24 5.94 -13.79
CA LEU A 166 11.37 6.16 -14.94
C LEU A 166 12.19 6.07 -16.23
N ALA A 167 11.67 5.41 -17.24
CA ALA A 167 12.29 5.33 -18.56
C ALA A 167 11.37 5.86 -19.64
N HIS A 168 11.93 6.64 -20.56
CA HIS A 168 11.22 7.16 -21.74
C HIS A 168 11.64 6.43 -23.00
N TYR A 169 10.65 6.01 -23.77
CA TYR A 169 10.84 5.25 -25.00
C TYR A 169 10.56 6.11 -26.27
N THR A 170 11.20 5.76 -27.37
CA THR A 170 11.05 6.40 -28.69
C THR A 170 9.62 6.43 -29.24
N GLY A 171 8.70 5.59 -28.76
CA GLY A 171 7.26 5.64 -29.06
C GLY A 171 6.48 6.67 -28.26
N ASN A 172 7.16 7.61 -27.59
CA ASN A 172 6.57 8.64 -26.74
C ASN A 172 5.79 8.10 -25.54
N LYS A 173 6.26 6.98 -24.96
CA LYS A 173 5.73 6.37 -23.75
C LYS A 173 6.73 6.47 -22.58
N LEU A 174 6.21 6.71 -21.40
CA LEU A 174 6.92 6.66 -20.13
C LEU A 174 6.64 5.33 -19.44
N TYR A 175 7.68 4.65 -19.00
CA TYR A 175 7.59 3.39 -18.28
C TYR A 175 8.04 3.59 -16.84
N VAL A 176 7.28 3.03 -15.90
CA VAL A 176 7.70 2.85 -14.51
C VAL A 176 8.61 1.64 -14.44
N VAL A 177 9.74 1.81 -13.75
CA VAL A 177 10.70 0.74 -13.48
C VAL A 177 10.69 0.43 -12.00
N GLU A 178 10.51 -0.83 -11.66
CA GLU A 178 10.45 -1.33 -10.29
C GLU A 178 11.61 -2.30 -10.04
N ILE A 179 12.44 -2.05 -9.03
CA ILE A 179 13.59 -2.88 -8.67
C ILE A 179 13.25 -3.68 -7.42
N LYS A 180 13.34 -5.01 -7.49
CA LYS A 180 13.04 -5.91 -6.37
C LYS A 180 14.13 -6.95 -6.17
N SER A 181 14.45 -7.23 -4.90
CA SER A 181 15.51 -8.18 -4.53
C SER A 181 15.08 -9.64 -4.41
N PHE A 182 13.81 -9.97 -4.68
CA PHE A 182 13.41 -11.37 -4.76
C PHE A 182 13.85 -11.99 -6.10
N PRO A 183 14.29 -13.28 -6.09
CA PRO A 183 14.86 -13.89 -7.29
C PRO A 183 13.81 -14.30 -8.31
N VAL A 184 14.20 -14.28 -9.57
CA VAL A 184 13.54 -14.98 -10.67
C VAL A 184 14.25 -16.34 -10.82
N ILE A 185 13.55 -17.44 -10.54
CA ILE A 185 14.09 -18.81 -10.59
C ILE A 185 13.48 -19.52 -11.79
N ASN A 186 14.33 -20.02 -12.71
CA ASN A 186 13.86 -20.69 -13.93
C ASN A 186 12.83 -19.88 -14.72
N ASN A 187 13.04 -18.58 -14.84
CA ASN A 187 12.13 -17.62 -15.47
C ASN A 187 10.75 -17.51 -14.80
N GLN A 188 10.63 -17.90 -13.54
CA GLN A 188 9.41 -17.79 -12.75
C GLN A 188 9.65 -16.92 -11.51
N VAL A 189 8.66 -16.12 -11.19
CA VAL A 189 8.61 -15.31 -9.97
C VAL A 189 7.55 -15.90 -9.05
N ASP A 190 7.85 -15.95 -7.75
CA ASP A 190 6.87 -16.32 -6.73
C ASP A 190 5.63 -15.39 -6.80
N PRO A 191 4.43 -15.91 -7.10
CA PRO A 191 3.21 -15.09 -7.23
C PRO A 191 2.89 -14.27 -5.98
N VAL A 192 3.26 -14.78 -4.79
CA VAL A 192 3.05 -14.07 -3.51
C VAL A 192 3.88 -12.79 -3.45
N LYS A 193 5.04 -12.77 -4.09
CA LYS A 193 5.93 -11.59 -4.17
C LYS A 193 5.63 -10.71 -5.38
N LEU A 194 5.19 -11.31 -6.46
CA LEU A 194 4.89 -10.60 -7.71
C LEU A 194 3.67 -9.69 -7.56
N ARG A 195 2.58 -10.17 -6.96
CA ARG A 195 1.34 -9.42 -6.81
C ARG A 195 1.51 -8.07 -6.08
N PRO A 196 2.17 -7.99 -4.91
CA PRO A 196 2.43 -6.71 -4.25
C PRO A 196 3.31 -5.78 -5.10
N ALA A 197 4.29 -6.29 -5.84
CA ALA A 197 5.15 -5.50 -6.72
C ALA A 197 4.35 -4.92 -7.90
N THR A 198 3.50 -5.72 -8.55
CA THR A 198 2.62 -5.28 -9.63
C THR A 198 1.66 -4.17 -9.14
N ARG A 199 1.12 -4.33 -7.93
CA ARG A 199 0.24 -3.34 -7.32
C ARG A 199 0.98 -2.04 -6.98
N GLN A 200 2.19 -2.13 -6.46
CA GLN A 200 3.06 -0.97 -6.21
C GLN A 200 3.37 -0.22 -7.50
N ALA A 201 3.77 -0.94 -8.56
CA ALA A 201 3.99 -0.37 -9.88
C ALA A 201 2.74 0.33 -10.43
N ALA A 202 1.55 -0.25 -10.24
CA ALA A 202 0.28 0.39 -10.63
C ALA A 202 0.02 1.71 -9.89
N VAL A 203 0.35 1.82 -8.60
CA VAL A 203 0.28 3.08 -7.85
C VAL A 203 1.22 4.12 -8.44
N TYR A 204 2.43 3.74 -8.80
CA TYR A 204 3.39 4.63 -9.45
C TYR A 204 2.92 5.09 -10.84
N ILE A 205 2.34 4.19 -11.63
CA ILE A 205 1.75 4.54 -12.93
C ILE A 205 0.62 5.57 -12.74
N LEU A 206 -0.28 5.35 -11.78
CA LEU A 206 -1.36 6.31 -11.51
C LEU A 206 -0.82 7.68 -11.06
N SER A 207 0.18 7.70 -10.18
CA SER A 207 0.78 8.96 -9.72
C SER A 207 1.46 9.72 -10.87
N LEU A 208 2.13 9.00 -11.77
CA LEU A 208 2.74 9.59 -12.96
C LEU A 208 1.68 10.11 -13.95
N GLN A 209 0.60 9.35 -14.19
CA GLN A 209 -0.53 9.77 -15.02
C GLN A 209 -1.18 11.05 -14.48
N GLN A 210 -1.43 11.14 -13.17
CA GLN A 210 -1.96 12.36 -12.56
C GLN A 210 -0.97 13.52 -12.61
N THR A 211 0.33 13.24 -12.43
CA THR A 211 1.38 14.27 -12.55
C THR A 211 1.40 14.84 -13.96
N LEU A 212 1.36 14.00 -15.00
CA LEU A 212 1.31 14.46 -16.39
C LEU A 212 0.03 15.25 -16.69
N ALA A 213 -1.12 14.81 -16.22
CA ALA A 213 -2.39 15.53 -16.39
C ALA A 213 -2.32 16.95 -15.80
N ARG A 214 -1.74 17.12 -14.60
CA ARG A 214 -1.52 18.43 -13.99
C ARG A 214 -0.53 19.33 -14.76
N MET A 215 0.40 18.71 -15.48
CA MET A 215 1.33 19.41 -16.39
C MET A 215 0.70 19.73 -17.76
N GLY A 216 -0.57 19.37 -18.00
CA GLY A 216 -1.25 19.57 -19.28
C GLY A 216 -0.92 18.53 -20.36
N HIS A 217 -0.31 17.41 -19.99
CA HIS A 217 0.00 16.31 -20.89
C HIS A 217 -1.00 15.16 -20.78
N SER A 218 -1.17 14.39 -21.86
CA SER A 218 -2.04 13.21 -21.84
C SER A 218 -1.50 12.12 -20.91
N PRO A 219 -2.33 11.61 -19.98
CA PRO A 219 -1.99 10.44 -19.16
C PRO A 219 -1.68 9.17 -19.97
N GLU A 220 -2.15 9.10 -21.20
CA GLU A 220 -1.91 7.98 -22.13
C GLU A 220 -0.44 7.85 -22.54
N LYS A 221 0.36 8.90 -22.34
CA LYS A 221 1.81 8.83 -22.50
C LYS A 221 2.51 7.92 -21.48
N VAL A 222 1.83 7.55 -20.41
CA VAL A 222 2.33 6.54 -19.45
C VAL A 222 1.89 5.16 -19.91
N ALA A 223 2.84 4.24 -20.04
CA ALA A 223 2.55 2.84 -20.33
C ALA A 223 1.75 2.21 -19.18
N THR A 224 0.87 1.27 -19.50
CA THR A 224 0.14 0.46 -18.52
C THR A 224 0.92 -0.77 -18.08
N ASP A 225 2.05 -0.99 -18.69
CA ASP A 225 3.00 -2.03 -18.31
C ASP A 225 4.19 -1.38 -17.60
N ALA A 226 4.67 -2.02 -16.54
CA ALA A 226 5.88 -1.60 -15.84
C ALA A 226 7.03 -2.57 -16.17
N VAL A 227 8.28 -2.11 -16.02
CA VAL A 227 9.45 -2.97 -16.11
C VAL A 227 9.87 -3.38 -14.70
N LEU A 228 9.87 -4.68 -14.43
CA LEU A 228 10.38 -5.26 -13.19
C LEU A 228 11.82 -5.72 -13.39
N ILE A 229 12.72 -5.31 -12.50
CA ILE A 229 14.12 -5.77 -12.47
C ILE A 229 14.35 -6.55 -11.18
N CYS A 230 14.79 -7.81 -11.33
CA CYS A 230 15.04 -8.74 -10.22
C CYS A 230 16.36 -9.46 -10.39
N PRO A 231 16.92 -10.05 -9.31
CA PRO A 231 18.06 -10.95 -9.40
C PRO A 231 17.70 -12.22 -10.18
N ARG A 232 18.58 -12.65 -11.07
CA ARG A 232 18.50 -13.96 -11.70
C ARG A 232 18.93 -15.03 -10.68
N ASN A 233 18.05 -15.97 -10.38
CA ASN A 233 18.27 -16.97 -9.35
C ASN A 233 18.60 -16.30 -7.99
N TYR A 234 19.72 -16.67 -7.38
CA TYR A 234 20.13 -16.17 -6.06
C TYR A 234 21.36 -15.23 -6.11
N ASP A 235 21.86 -14.93 -7.30
CA ASP A 235 22.96 -13.99 -7.48
C ASP A 235 22.47 -12.54 -7.59
N LEU A 236 23.38 -11.61 -7.83
CA LEU A 236 23.04 -10.19 -8.03
C LEU A 236 22.95 -9.79 -9.52
N THR A 237 23.00 -10.77 -10.43
CA THR A 237 22.88 -10.50 -11.87
C THR A 237 21.44 -10.08 -12.18
N PRO A 238 21.22 -8.87 -12.71
CA PRO A 238 19.87 -8.41 -13.04
C PRO A 238 19.23 -9.23 -14.15
N THR A 239 17.94 -9.38 -14.07
CA THR A 239 17.06 -9.82 -15.15
C THR A 239 15.78 -9.00 -15.12
N SER A 240 15.18 -8.79 -16.28
CA SER A 240 13.99 -7.96 -16.40
C SER A 240 12.80 -8.70 -16.98
N ALA A 241 11.61 -8.25 -16.63
CA ALA A 241 10.35 -8.71 -17.17
C ALA A 241 9.34 -7.55 -17.23
N THR A 242 8.39 -7.65 -18.15
CA THR A 242 7.27 -6.71 -18.23
C THR A 242 6.13 -7.15 -17.30
N LEU A 243 5.61 -6.22 -16.49
CA LEU A 243 4.46 -6.41 -15.61
C LEU A 243 3.22 -5.79 -16.23
N ASP A 244 2.22 -6.59 -16.56
CA ASP A 244 0.89 -6.07 -16.92
C ASP A 244 0.16 -5.57 -15.68
N THR A 245 0.00 -4.26 -15.56
CA THR A 245 -0.67 -3.64 -14.41
C THR A 245 -2.12 -3.24 -14.69
N ARG A 246 -2.69 -3.54 -15.85
CA ARG A 246 -4.01 -3.06 -16.27
C ARG A 246 -5.14 -3.46 -15.33
N GLN A 247 -5.10 -4.66 -14.77
CA GLN A 247 -6.09 -5.13 -13.80
C GLN A 247 -6.00 -4.32 -12.50
N GLU A 248 -4.79 -4.16 -11.98
CA GLU A 248 -4.53 -3.40 -10.75
C GLU A 248 -4.91 -1.92 -10.93
N LEU A 249 -4.57 -1.31 -12.06
CA LEU A 249 -4.95 0.07 -12.37
C LEU A 249 -6.45 0.30 -12.35
N ARG A 250 -7.23 -0.63 -12.93
CA ARG A 250 -8.70 -0.53 -12.88
C ARG A 250 -9.23 -0.65 -11.44
N GLY A 251 -8.65 -1.56 -10.66
CA GLY A 251 -8.98 -1.74 -9.24
C GLY A 251 -8.70 -0.48 -8.42
N LEU A 252 -7.47 0.04 -8.54
CA LEU A 252 -7.01 1.22 -7.80
C LEU A 252 -7.81 2.49 -8.14
N ARG A 253 -8.17 2.70 -9.40
CA ARG A 253 -9.03 3.85 -9.78
C ARG A 253 -10.36 3.80 -9.06
N ARG A 254 -11.06 2.66 -9.08
CA ARG A 254 -12.33 2.50 -8.35
C ARG A 254 -12.17 2.70 -6.84
N GLN A 255 -11.04 2.29 -6.27
CA GLN A 255 -10.76 2.47 -4.85
C GLN A 255 -10.43 3.93 -4.51
N LEU A 256 -9.74 4.65 -5.39
CA LEU A 256 -9.52 6.10 -5.26
C LEU A 256 -10.82 6.89 -5.27
N ASP A 257 -11.76 6.54 -6.17
CA ASP A 257 -13.07 7.17 -6.24
C ASP A 257 -13.89 6.98 -4.96
N ARG A 258 -13.60 5.92 -4.19
CA ARG A 258 -14.24 5.61 -2.90
C ARG A 258 -13.45 6.10 -1.69
N ALA A 259 -12.27 6.66 -1.88
CA ALA A 259 -11.44 7.14 -0.77
C ALA A 259 -12.14 8.31 -0.06
N ALA A 260 -12.13 8.29 1.29
CA ALA A 260 -12.71 9.37 2.08
C ALA A 260 -12.06 10.70 1.74
N SER A 261 -12.89 11.72 1.56
CA SER A 261 -12.46 13.10 1.33
C SER A 261 -11.83 13.71 2.58
N VAL A 262 -11.08 14.80 2.42
CA VAL A 262 -10.53 15.57 3.56
C VAL A 262 -11.64 16.00 4.51
N SER A 263 -12.77 16.49 3.99
CA SER A 263 -13.90 16.92 4.82
C SER A 263 -14.53 15.78 5.63
N GLU A 264 -14.60 14.57 5.07
CA GLU A 264 -15.06 13.38 5.82
C GLU A 264 -14.07 13.00 6.91
N LEU A 265 -12.76 13.03 6.63
CA LEU A 265 -11.72 12.72 7.62
C LEU A 265 -11.71 13.77 8.74
N GLU A 266 -11.89 15.04 8.39
CA GLU A 266 -12.00 16.14 9.34
C GLU A 266 -13.18 15.98 10.32
N ALA A 267 -14.34 15.57 9.79
CA ALA A 267 -15.53 15.33 10.60
C ALA A 267 -15.37 14.12 11.55
N LEU A 268 -14.53 13.16 11.18
CA LEU A 268 -14.28 11.94 11.95
C LEU A 268 -13.07 12.06 12.91
N LEU A 269 -12.25 13.11 12.77
CA LEU A 269 -11.09 13.29 13.64
C LEU A 269 -11.55 13.73 15.03
N PRO A 270 -11.31 12.94 16.10
CA PRO A 270 -11.73 13.28 17.44
C PRO A 270 -11.13 14.59 17.91
N GLN A 271 -11.93 15.39 18.66
CA GLN A 271 -11.44 16.64 19.25
C GLN A 271 -10.77 16.35 20.59
N GLY A 272 -9.63 16.99 20.82
CA GLY A 272 -8.93 16.90 22.12
C GLY A 272 -8.24 15.56 22.38
N LEU A 273 -8.25 14.61 21.42
CA LEU A 273 -7.52 13.37 21.54
C LEU A 273 -6.14 13.49 20.89
N THR A 274 -5.17 12.87 21.55
CA THR A 274 -3.77 12.82 21.10
C THR A 274 -3.26 11.40 21.31
N LEU A 275 -2.52 10.88 20.35
CA LEU A 275 -1.79 9.63 20.52
C LEU A 275 -0.54 9.90 21.37
N SER A 276 -0.26 9.03 22.34
CA SER A 276 0.89 9.18 23.23
C SER A 276 1.70 7.89 23.30
N ALA A 277 3.00 7.98 23.08
CA ALA A 277 3.92 6.86 23.30
C ALA A 277 4.17 6.58 24.79
N ALA A 278 3.86 7.53 25.68
CA ALA A 278 4.04 7.40 27.12
C ALA A 278 2.86 6.74 27.83
N ASP A 279 1.66 6.75 27.24
CA ASP A 279 0.42 6.24 27.82
C ASP A 279 -0.32 5.33 26.84
N THR A 280 -0.16 4.02 27.04
CA THR A 280 -0.76 2.99 26.18
C THR A 280 -2.28 2.94 26.27
N GLU A 281 -2.85 3.15 27.47
CA GLU A 281 -4.30 3.10 27.68
C GLU A 281 -4.98 4.28 27.00
N HIS A 282 -4.48 5.49 27.22
CA HIS A 282 -4.95 6.69 26.52
C HIS A 282 -4.79 6.58 24.99
N CYS A 283 -3.67 6.04 24.54
CA CYS A 283 -3.44 5.79 23.12
C CYS A 283 -4.45 4.78 22.53
N ALA A 284 -4.75 3.70 23.25
CA ALA A 284 -5.77 2.73 22.84
C ALA A 284 -7.16 3.35 22.77
N GLU A 285 -7.56 4.14 23.76
CA GLU A 285 -8.84 4.87 23.76
C GLU A 285 -8.95 5.81 22.55
N ALA A 286 -7.89 6.55 22.24
CA ALA A 286 -7.87 7.46 21.08
C ALA A 286 -8.02 6.69 19.77
N VAL A 287 -7.37 5.52 19.62
CA VAL A 287 -7.49 4.67 18.43
C VAL A 287 -8.89 4.06 18.32
N GLU A 288 -9.52 3.66 19.43
CA GLU A 288 -10.87 3.06 19.42
C GLU A 288 -11.96 4.07 19.02
N GLN A 289 -11.76 5.36 19.25
CA GLN A 289 -12.69 6.39 18.78
C GLN A 289 -12.66 6.60 17.26
N LEU A 290 -11.64 6.09 16.56
CA LEU A 290 -11.59 6.15 15.10
C LEU A 290 -12.45 5.03 14.51
N PRO A 291 -13.43 5.36 13.63
CA PRO A 291 -14.28 4.36 13.00
C PRO A 291 -13.45 3.31 12.26
N ASN A 292 -13.77 2.05 12.53
CA ASN A 292 -13.04 0.89 12.05
C ASN A 292 -14.03 -0.16 11.51
N ALA A 293 -13.57 -0.91 10.53
CA ALA A 293 -14.21 -2.13 10.05
C ALA A 293 -13.11 -3.16 9.80
N TYR A 294 -12.83 -4.00 10.81
CA TYR A 294 -11.90 -5.11 10.59
C TYR A 294 -12.46 -6.07 9.55
N ARG A 295 -11.60 -6.48 8.62
CA ARG A 295 -11.88 -7.50 7.60
C ARG A 295 -10.64 -8.39 7.45
N PRO A 296 -10.78 -9.69 7.12
CA PRO A 296 -9.63 -10.55 6.85
C PRO A 296 -8.68 -9.98 5.80
N ALA A 297 -9.20 -9.25 4.80
CA ALA A 297 -8.41 -8.53 3.81
C ALA A 297 -7.44 -7.49 4.41
N CYS A 298 -7.63 -7.05 5.67
CA CYS A 298 -6.67 -6.17 6.35
C CYS A 298 -5.32 -6.88 6.57
N LEU A 299 -5.32 -8.18 6.83
CA LEU A 299 -4.08 -8.98 6.92
C LEU A 299 -3.43 -9.14 5.56
N ASP A 300 -4.21 -9.48 4.54
CA ASP A 300 -3.73 -9.68 3.17
C ASP A 300 -3.15 -8.39 2.56
N SER A 301 -3.74 -7.24 2.89
CA SER A 301 -3.25 -5.92 2.46
C SER A 301 -2.02 -5.45 3.23
N GLY A 302 -1.57 -6.19 4.26
CA GLY A 302 -0.46 -5.82 5.11
C GLY A 302 -0.71 -4.57 5.96
N CYS A 303 -1.97 -4.37 6.41
CA CYS A 303 -2.28 -3.30 7.34
C CYS A 303 -1.57 -3.52 8.67
N GLU A 304 -0.80 -2.55 9.11
CA GLU A 304 0.05 -2.66 10.31
C GLU A 304 -0.77 -2.82 11.60
N LEU A 305 -2.02 -2.32 11.62
CA LEU A 305 -2.95 -2.49 12.75
C LEU A 305 -3.88 -3.71 12.64
N ALA A 306 -3.69 -4.58 11.62
CA ALA A 306 -4.61 -5.68 11.39
C ALA A 306 -4.75 -6.63 12.59
N TYR A 307 -3.64 -6.93 13.28
CA TYR A 307 -3.68 -7.81 14.47
C TYR A 307 -4.39 -7.15 15.64
N TYR A 308 -4.15 -5.87 15.88
CA TYR A 308 -4.86 -5.10 16.90
C TYR A 308 -6.37 -5.07 16.62
N CYS A 309 -6.77 -4.67 15.41
CA CYS A 309 -8.18 -4.63 15.04
C CYS A 309 -8.84 -6.00 15.08
N ARG A 310 -8.11 -7.08 14.72
CA ARG A 310 -8.59 -8.46 14.83
C ARG A 310 -8.81 -8.87 16.29
N SER A 311 -7.89 -8.50 17.20
CA SER A 311 -8.06 -8.76 18.63
C SER A 311 -9.32 -8.09 19.15
N ARG A 312 -9.54 -6.81 18.82
CA ARG A 312 -10.74 -6.07 19.23
C ARG A 312 -12.03 -6.68 18.69
N ALA A 313 -12.03 -7.09 17.42
CA ALA A 313 -13.17 -7.81 16.82
C ALA A 313 -13.44 -9.16 17.52
N ARG A 314 -12.36 -9.86 17.97
CA ARG A 314 -12.47 -11.09 18.74
C ARG A 314 -13.07 -10.82 20.12
N ASP A 315 -12.58 -9.79 20.82
CA ASP A 315 -13.08 -9.41 22.15
C ASP A 315 -14.55 -8.96 22.08
N ALA A 316 -14.96 -8.37 20.96
CA ALA A 316 -16.35 -8.01 20.69
C ALA A 316 -17.24 -9.21 20.23
N GLY A 317 -16.66 -10.40 20.07
CA GLY A 317 -17.41 -11.59 19.64
C GLY A 317 -17.79 -11.59 18.15
N GLU A 318 -17.11 -10.83 17.30
CA GLU A 318 -17.45 -10.73 15.86
C GLU A 318 -16.96 -11.96 15.09
N THR A 319 -17.82 -12.54 14.25
CA THR A 319 -17.50 -13.70 13.39
C THR A 319 -16.37 -13.41 12.40
N VAL A 320 -16.20 -12.16 11.99
CA VAL A 320 -15.13 -11.73 11.07
C VAL A 320 -13.73 -12.00 11.62
N ALA A 321 -13.55 -12.05 12.95
CA ALA A 321 -12.29 -12.37 13.61
C ALA A 321 -11.83 -13.82 13.38
N LEU A 322 -12.74 -14.71 12.98
CA LEU A 322 -12.47 -16.13 12.74
C LEU A 322 -11.83 -16.39 11.34
N GLY A 323 -11.79 -15.39 10.49
CA GLY A 323 -11.19 -15.46 9.16
C GLY A 323 -12.18 -15.65 8.02
N THR A 324 -11.69 -15.51 6.79
CA THR A 324 -12.54 -15.50 5.57
C THR A 324 -13.38 -16.75 5.38
N PRO A 325 -12.85 -17.99 5.50
CA PRO A 325 -13.65 -19.19 5.25
C PRO A 325 -14.82 -19.30 6.23
N VAL A 326 -14.57 -19.04 7.51
CA VAL A 326 -15.60 -19.14 8.57
C VAL A 326 -16.63 -18.02 8.41
N ARG A 327 -16.18 -16.80 8.15
CA ARG A 327 -17.08 -15.66 7.90
C ARG A 327 -18.00 -15.90 6.69
N GLN A 328 -17.48 -16.51 5.64
CA GLN A 328 -18.27 -16.86 4.46
C GLN A 328 -19.29 -17.97 4.76
N ALA A 329 -18.90 -18.96 5.56
CA ALA A 329 -19.80 -20.03 5.96
C ALA A 329 -20.98 -19.53 6.81
N PHE A 330 -20.76 -18.51 7.65
CA PHE A 330 -21.80 -17.92 8.49
C PHE A 330 -22.69 -16.87 7.77
N GLY A 331 -22.35 -16.54 6.52
CA GLY A 331 -23.16 -15.62 5.70
C GLY A 331 -23.34 -14.25 6.37
N PRO A 332 -24.57 -13.78 6.61
CA PRO A 332 -24.85 -12.46 7.17
C PRO A 332 -24.68 -12.37 8.70
N VAL A 333 -24.42 -13.50 9.39
CA VAL A 333 -24.36 -13.51 10.87
C VAL A 333 -23.05 -12.92 11.36
N ASP A 334 -23.14 -11.78 12.03
CA ASP A 334 -21.97 -10.98 12.42
C ASP A 334 -21.42 -11.34 13.81
N MET A 335 -22.25 -11.91 14.70
CA MET A 335 -21.88 -12.21 16.09
C MET A 335 -21.74 -13.70 16.33
N ILE A 336 -20.71 -14.08 17.09
CA ILE A 336 -20.46 -15.48 17.49
C ILE A 336 -21.59 -16.00 18.37
N ASP A 337 -22.11 -15.16 19.28
CA ASP A 337 -23.21 -15.55 20.16
C ASP A 337 -24.50 -15.90 19.38
N ASP A 338 -24.78 -15.20 18.27
CA ASP A 338 -25.91 -15.54 17.42
C ASP A 338 -25.71 -16.90 16.72
N VAL A 339 -24.48 -17.20 16.28
CA VAL A 339 -24.13 -18.50 15.71
C VAL A 339 -24.32 -19.62 16.74
N LEU A 340 -23.86 -19.41 17.98
CA LEU A 340 -24.01 -20.38 19.06
C LEU A 340 -25.49 -20.58 19.44
N ALA A 341 -26.26 -19.50 19.53
CA ALA A 341 -27.69 -19.56 19.78
C ALA A 341 -28.45 -20.35 18.70
N MET A 342 -28.10 -20.19 17.42
CA MET A 342 -28.65 -21.00 16.33
C MET A 342 -28.24 -22.47 16.45
N ALA A 343 -27.00 -22.75 16.80
CA ALA A 343 -26.51 -24.12 16.98
C ALA A 343 -27.25 -24.84 18.12
N ASP A 344 -27.59 -24.14 19.21
CA ASP A 344 -28.30 -24.71 20.37
C ASP A 344 -29.80 -24.84 20.17
N SER A 345 -30.44 -23.83 19.62
CA SER A 345 -31.90 -23.77 19.49
C SER A 345 -32.43 -24.31 18.16
N GLY A 346 -31.64 -24.26 17.12
CA GLY A 346 -32.08 -24.53 15.75
C GLY A 346 -33.01 -23.48 15.14
N ILE A 347 -33.14 -22.35 15.82
CA ILE A 347 -34.00 -21.26 15.39
C ILE A 347 -33.16 -20.26 14.58
N ALA A 348 -33.48 -20.12 13.30
CA ALA A 348 -32.88 -19.10 12.45
C ALA A 348 -33.59 -17.75 12.65
N PRO A 349 -32.83 -16.61 12.74
CA PRO A 349 -33.41 -15.28 12.85
C PRO A 349 -34.27 -14.90 11.63
N SER A 350 -33.90 -15.41 10.45
CA SER A 350 -34.64 -15.21 9.22
C SER A 350 -34.66 -16.49 8.35
N ARG A 351 -35.47 -16.48 7.31
CA ARG A 351 -35.51 -17.59 6.34
C ARG A 351 -34.19 -17.80 5.60
N TYR A 352 -33.32 -16.80 5.55
CA TYR A 352 -32.03 -16.88 4.85
C TYR A 352 -30.97 -17.62 5.66
N GLU A 353 -31.12 -17.70 7.00
CA GLU A 353 -30.23 -18.44 7.87
C GLU A 353 -30.74 -19.85 8.24
N GLN A 354 -31.88 -20.31 7.67
CA GLN A 354 -32.46 -21.63 8.00
C GLN A 354 -31.49 -22.78 7.65
N ASP A 355 -30.86 -22.73 6.49
CA ASP A 355 -29.87 -23.73 6.09
C ASP A 355 -28.66 -23.74 7.01
N LEU A 356 -28.14 -22.54 7.36
CA LEU A 356 -27.08 -22.41 8.32
C LEU A 356 -27.42 -22.98 9.69
N ALA A 357 -28.62 -22.69 10.22
CA ALA A 357 -29.07 -23.24 11.50
C ALA A 357 -29.16 -24.78 11.47
N ALA A 358 -29.66 -25.37 10.36
CA ALA A 358 -29.71 -26.82 10.17
C ALA A 358 -28.30 -27.44 10.16
N ASP A 359 -27.35 -26.82 9.45
CA ASP A 359 -25.93 -27.26 9.38
C ASP A 359 -25.28 -27.16 10.74
N LEU A 360 -25.48 -26.06 11.47
CA LEU A 360 -24.93 -25.86 12.81
C LEU A 360 -25.41 -26.90 13.80
N ILE A 361 -26.70 -27.24 13.82
CA ILE A 361 -27.24 -28.31 14.65
C ILE A 361 -26.59 -29.65 14.29
N HIS A 362 -26.46 -29.92 12.99
CA HIS A 362 -25.87 -31.18 12.53
C HIS A 362 -24.41 -31.26 13.00
N MET A 363 -23.63 -30.19 12.81
CA MET A 363 -22.24 -30.13 13.28
C MET A 363 -22.12 -30.25 14.80
N GLN A 364 -23.00 -29.61 15.56
CA GLN A 364 -23.02 -29.72 17.02
C GLN A 364 -23.31 -31.18 17.48
N LYS A 365 -24.22 -31.88 16.84
CA LYS A 365 -24.51 -33.31 17.11
C LYS A 365 -23.27 -34.16 16.84
N LEU A 366 -22.58 -33.94 15.71
CA LEU A 366 -21.35 -34.65 15.38
C LEU A 366 -20.24 -34.36 16.38
N TYR A 367 -20.07 -33.10 16.77
CA TYR A 367 -19.07 -32.71 17.76
C TYR A 367 -19.32 -33.39 19.12
N ARG A 368 -20.56 -33.38 19.59
CA ARG A 368 -20.94 -34.07 20.85
C ARG A 368 -20.75 -35.59 20.76
N ALA A 369 -21.08 -36.20 19.61
CA ALA A 369 -20.89 -37.64 19.38
C ALA A 369 -19.40 -38.03 19.31
N ALA A 370 -18.52 -37.14 18.84
CA ALA A 370 -17.07 -37.34 18.80
C ALA A 370 -16.37 -37.12 20.16
N GLY A 371 -17.11 -36.93 21.25
CA GLY A 371 -16.55 -36.72 22.59
C GLY A 371 -16.18 -35.28 22.91
N GLY A 372 -16.63 -34.32 22.09
CA GLY A 372 -16.60 -32.90 22.40
C GLY A 372 -17.57 -32.57 23.51
N GLY A 373 -17.18 -32.85 24.77
CA GLY A 373 -17.93 -32.48 25.95
C GLY A 373 -17.83 -30.97 26.19
N ALA A 374 -18.89 -30.41 26.80
CA ALA A 374 -18.90 -29.03 27.27
C ALA A 374 -17.67 -28.77 28.17
N ALA A 375 -16.85 -27.79 27.77
CA ALA A 375 -15.91 -27.15 28.68
C ALA A 375 -16.64 -26.10 29.50
#